data_a4975b8d7d1a7829db1171e79df2f0bd
#
_entry.id   a4975b8d7d1a7829db1171e79df2f0bd
#
_cell.length_a   1.000
_cell.length_b   1.000
_cell.length_c   1.000
_cell.angle_alpha   90.00
_cell.angle_beta   90.00
_cell.angle_gamma   90.00
#
_symmetry.space_group_name_H-M   'P 1'
#
loop_
_entity.id
_entity.type
_entity.pdbx_description
1 polymer ?
#
loop_
_entity_poly.entity_id
_entity_poly.type
_entity_poly.pdbx_seq_one_letter_code
_entity_poly.pdbx_strand_id
1 'polypeptide(L)'
;MNIVWKEEAGKPAFKVANIEYGARWSSTLSGIDFALAALHTWNKMPVIEVQGIAPTEIIVSPRYYRMGFVGGDLSVPVGQFVFRGEAAFNIDKHFTYKSHAKQEGFQTINWLAGADWYAPGEWMISGQFSMESIFRYRDFISQRQHSALITLNVSKKFFGSTLQLSDFTYYDLTGKGWFSRFAADYALNDQIHLMAGYDWFSSKGSGIFDRYKDNSELWFKARYSF
;
A
#
# COMPACT_ATOMS: atom_id res chain seq x y z
N MET A 1 -5.35 -20.11 -26.12
CA MET A 1 -6.11 -20.46 -24.93
C MET A 1 -6.69 -19.17 -24.37
N ASN A 2 -8.01 -19.03 -24.35
CA ASN A 2 -8.68 -17.79 -23.92
C ASN A 2 -8.90 -17.81 -22.41
N ILE A 3 -8.72 -16.66 -21.73
CA ILE A 3 -9.05 -16.50 -20.33
C ILE A 3 -10.44 -15.88 -20.24
N VAL A 4 -11.38 -16.62 -19.64
CA VAL A 4 -12.76 -16.18 -19.41
C VAL A 4 -12.91 -15.77 -17.94
N TRP A 5 -13.22 -14.51 -17.71
CA TRP A 5 -13.46 -13.96 -16.39
C TRP A 5 -14.92 -14.09 -15.96
N LYS A 6 -15.17 -14.66 -14.79
CA LYS A 6 -16.49 -14.67 -14.14
C LYS A 6 -16.45 -13.75 -12.92
N GLU A 7 -16.67 -12.46 -13.12
CA GLU A 7 -16.50 -11.43 -12.09
C GLU A 7 -17.43 -11.55 -10.89
N GLU A 8 -18.65 -12.08 -11.07
CA GLU A 8 -19.67 -12.09 -10.00
C GLU A 8 -19.65 -13.34 -9.10
N ALA A 9 -18.95 -14.39 -9.51
CA ALA A 9 -19.03 -15.69 -8.85
C ALA A 9 -18.48 -15.75 -7.42
N GLY A 10 -17.78 -14.74 -6.96
CA GLY A 10 -17.10 -14.78 -5.66
C GLY A 10 -17.49 -13.68 -4.66
N LYS A 11 -18.31 -12.71 -5.06
CA LYS A 11 -18.70 -11.62 -4.16
C LYS A 11 -19.60 -12.11 -3.03
N PRO A 12 -19.32 -11.74 -1.75
CA PRO A 12 -20.21 -12.05 -0.65
C PRO A 12 -21.59 -11.44 -0.88
N ALA A 13 -22.64 -12.26 -0.84
CA ALA A 13 -24.01 -11.76 -0.97
C ALA A 13 -24.39 -10.89 0.23
N PHE A 14 -25.30 -9.94 0.03
CA PHE A 14 -25.86 -9.12 1.12
C PHE A 14 -26.77 -9.98 2.01
N LYS A 15 -26.19 -10.54 3.09
CA LYS A 15 -26.87 -11.41 4.08
C LYS A 15 -26.28 -11.13 5.46
N VAL A 16 -27.08 -11.34 6.51
CA VAL A 16 -26.65 -11.19 7.91
C VAL A 16 -25.39 -12.02 8.21
N ALA A 17 -25.28 -13.23 7.68
CA ALA A 17 -24.10 -14.09 7.82
C ALA A 17 -22.81 -13.49 7.21
N ASN A 18 -22.94 -12.48 6.36
CA ASN A 18 -21.80 -11.82 5.68
C ASN A 18 -21.44 -10.47 6.30
N ILE A 19 -22.06 -10.09 7.41
CA ILE A 19 -21.71 -8.88 8.15
C ILE A 19 -20.24 -8.93 8.61
N GLU A 20 -19.58 -7.79 8.50
CA GLU A 20 -18.25 -7.53 9.05
C GLU A 20 -18.40 -6.79 10.37
N TYR A 21 -17.56 -7.09 11.33
CA TYR A 21 -17.58 -6.42 12.63
C TYR A 21 -16.17 -6.23 13.17
N GLY A 22 -16.02 -5.22 14.00
CA GLY A 22 -14.76 -4.93 14.63
C GLY A 22 -14.88 -3.82 15.65
N ALA A 23 -13.79 -3.58 16.36
CA ALA A 23 -13.67 -2.50 17.33
C ALA A 23 -12.30 -1.84 17.17
N ARG A 24 -12.25 -0.53 17.41
CA ARG A 24 -11.02 0.24 17.51
C ARG A 24 -11.08 1.08 18.78
N TRP A 25 -10.02 1.01 19.56
CA TRP A 25 -9.79 1.89 20.68
C TRP A 25 -8.57 2.75 20.40
N SER A 26 -8.66 4.06 20.66
CA SER A 26 -7.56 4.99 20.49
C SER A 26 -7.50 5.95 21.68
N SER A 27 -6.30 6.38 22.04
CA SER A 27 -6.06 7.32 23.12
C SER A 27 -4.82 8.15 22.83
N THR A 28 -4.76 9.31 23.47
CA THR A 28 -3.57 10.16 23.53
C THR A 28 -3.12 10.25 24.97
N LEU A 29 -1.87 9.88 25.24
CA LEU A 29 -1.27 9.96 26.56
C LEU A 29 0.04 10.73 26.50
N SER A 30 0.11 11.86 27.21
CA SER A 30 1.33 12.71 27.23
C SER A 30 1.84 13.09 25.85
N GLY A 31 0.94 13.34 24.89
CA GLY A 31 1.29 13.68 23.50
C GLY A 31 1.63 12.49 22.61
N ILE A 32 1.56 11.27 23.12
CA ILE A 32 1.72 10.03 22.36
C ILE A 32 0.34 9.55 21.94
N ASP A 33 0.12 9.43 20.62
CA ASP A 33 -1.10 8.85 20.07
C ASP A 33 -0.91 7.36 19.84
N PHE A 34 -1.92 6.57 20.21
CA PHE A 34 -1.91 5.13 19.92
C PHE A 34 -3.30 4.59 19.71
N ALA A 35 -3.39 3.50 18.94
CA ALA A 35 -4.62 2.78 18.74
C ALA A 35 -4.41 1.29 18.67
N LEU A 36 -5.46 0.54 19.04
CA LEU A 36 -5.59 -0.89 18.88
C LEU A 36 -6.88 -1.19 18.11
N ALA A 37 -6.86 -2.13 17.21
CA ALA A 37 -8.02 -2.53 16.43
C ALA A 37 -8.10 -4.04 16.26
N ALA A 38 -9.31 -4.57 16.24
CA ALA A 38 -9.58 -5.95 15.88
C ALA A 38 -10.80 -5.99 14.96
N LEU A 39 -10.73 -6.79 13.89
CA LEU A 39 -11.75 -6.90 12.86
C LEU A 39 -11.96 -8.36 12.47
N HIS A 40 -13.22 -8.75 12.27
CA HIS A 40 -13.58 -9.92 11.49
C HIS A 40 -14.21 -9.44 10.20
N THR A 41 -13.51 -9.63 9.09
CA THR A 41 -13.81 -8.96 7.83
C THR A 41 -13.61 -9.89 6.63
N TRP A 42 -13.98 -9.44 5.44
CA TRP A 42 -13.58 -10.04 4.19
C TRP A 42 -12.26 -9.45 3.72
N ASN A 43 -11.32 -10.28 3.28
CA ASN A 43 -10.14 -9.76 2.58
C ASN A 43 -10.61 -8.98 1.34
N LYS A 44 -10.33 -7.69 1.28
CA LYS A 44 -10.76 -6.82 0.17
C LYS A 44 -9.98 -7.09 -1.13
N MET A 45 -8.85 -7.78 -1.03
CA MET A 45 -8.12 -8.28 -2.19
C MET A 45 -8.57 -9.71 -2.48
N PRO A 46 -9.33 -9.94 -3.58
CA PRO A 46 -9.79 -11.28 -3.92
C PRO A 46 -8.63 -12.17 -4.33
N VAL A 47 -8.79 -13.44 -4.07
CA VAL A 47 -7.93 -14.50 -4.61
C VAL A 47 -8.45 -14.86 -5.99
N ILE A 48 -7.57 -14.96 -6.97
CA ILE A 48 -7.93 -15.43 -8.31
C ILE A 48 -7.87 -16.94 -8.35
N GLU A 49 -9.02 -17.57 -8.52
CA GLU A 49 -9.16 -19.02 -8.60
C GLU A 49 -9.46 -19.47 -10.02
N VAL A 50 -8.81 -20.53 -10.43
CA VAL A 50 -9.16 -21.22 -11.69
C VAL A 50 -10.29 -22.19 -11.39
N GLN A 51 -11.46 -21.93 -11.99
CA GLN A 51 -12.68 -22.72 -11.81
C GLN A 51 -12.75 -23.92 -12.77
N GLY A 52 -12.09 -23.83 -13.91
CA GLY A 52 -12.07 -24.88 -14.90
C GLY A 52 -11.07 -24.64 -16.01
N ILE A 53 -10.63 -25.73 -16.62
CA ILE A 53 -9.78 -25.72 -17.81
C ILE A 53 -10.49 -26.55 -18.89
N ALA A 54 -10.85 -25.88 -19.98
CA ALA A 54 -11.35 -26.52 -21.21
C ALA A 54 -10.24 -26.49 -22.28
N PRO A 55 -10.34 -27.25 -23.36
CA PRO A 55 -9.29 -27.31 -24.40
C PRO A 55 -8.89 -25.95 -24.98
N THR A 56 -9.81 -24.98 -24.99
CA THR A 56 -9.58 -23.64 -25.56
C THR A 56 -9.72 -22.51 -24.54
N GLU A 57 -10.16 -22.76 -23.31
CA GLU A 57 -10.53 -21.75 -22.33
C GLU A 57 -10.04 -22.09 -20.92
N ILE A 58 -9.58 -21.07 -20.18
CA ILE A 58 -9.37 -21.12 -18.74
C ILE A 58 -10.39 -20.21 -18.09
N ILE A 59 -11.23 -20.78 -17.24
CA ILE A 59 -12.25 -20.03 -16.51
C ILE A 59 -11.66 -19.61 -15.16
N VAL A 60 -11.58 -18.31 -14.91
CA VAL A 60 -11.08 -17.74 -13.67
C VAL A 60 -12.14 -16.88 -12.99
N SER A 61 -12.17 -16.87 -11.66
CA SER A 61 -13.05 -16.00 -10.89
C SER A 61 -12.31 -15.41 -9.68
N PRO A 62 -12.61 -14.15 -9.32
CA PRO A 62 -12.18 -13.59 -8.05
C PRO A 62 -13.00 -14.21 -6.92
N ARG A 63 -12.35 -14.64 -5.85
CA ARG A 63 -13.01 -15.16 -4.66
C ARG A 63 -12.56 -14.43 -3.41
N TYR A 64 -13.51 -14.01 -2.59
CA TYR A 64 -13.27 -13.33 -1.33
C TYR A 64 -13.30 -14.33 -0.18
N TYR A 65 -12.36 -14.21 0.73
CA TYR A 65 -12.27 -15.04 1.92
C TYR A 65 -12.39 -14.20 3.18
N ARG A 66 -12.95 -14.79 4.21
CA ARG A 66 -12.98 -14.20 5.55
C ARG A 66 -11.58 -14.20 6.14
N MET A 67 -11.28 -13.16 6.92
CA MET A 67 -10.04 -13.06 7.69
C MET A 67 -10.28 -12.35 9.01
N GLY A 68 -9.47 -12.68 10.00
CA GLY A 68 -9.31 -11.90 11.21
C GLY A 68 -8.17 -10.91 11.06
N PHE A 69 -8.28 -9.77 11.72
CA PHE A 69 -7.25 -8.75 11.82
C PHE A 69 -7.14 -8.29 13.26
N VAL A 70 -5.92 -8.19 13.77
CA VAL A 70 -5.59 -7.51 15.01
C VAL A 70 -4.38 -6.64 14.75
N GLY A 71 -4.44 -5.38 15.13
CA GLY A 71 -3.33 -4.46 14.88
C GLY A 71 -3.38 -3.24 15.77
N GLY A 72 -2.33 -2.43 15.66
CA GLY A 72 -2.23 -1.17 16.37
C GLY A 72 -1.24 -0.23 15.70
N ASP A 73 -1.35 1.02 16.08
CA ASP A 73 -0.49 2.10 15.63
C ASP A 73 -0.03 2.97 16.81
N LEU A 74 1.12 3.60 16.62
CA LEU A 74 1.76 4.48 17.59
C LEU A 74 2.37 5.67 16.88
N SER A 75 2.17 6.88 17.40
CA SER A 75 2.80 8.13 16.95
C SER A 75 3.38 8.89 18.13
N VAL A 76 4.67 9.19 18.06
CA VAL A 76 5.44 9.82 19.14
C VAL A 76 6.13 11.07 18.62
N PRO A 77 5.63 12.28 18.91
CA PRO A 77 6.32 13.52 18.62
C PRO A 77 7.45 13.76 19.63
N VAL A 78 8.65 14.06 19.09
CA VAL A 78 9.83 14.41 19.90
C VAL A 78 10.56 15.59 19.23
N GLY A 79 10.34 16.78 19.75
CA GLY A 79 10.91 18.00 19.18
C GLY A 79 10.45 18.22 17.74
N GLN A 80 11.37 18.20 16.80
CA GLN A 80 11.08 18.35 15.35
C GLN A 80 10.80 17.01 14.65
N PHE A 81 10.81 15.90 15.39
CA PHE A 81 10.57 14.57 14.84
C PHE A 81 9.20 14.04 15.26
N VAL A 82 8.60 13.24 14.38
CA VAL A 82 7.46 12.37 14.70
C VAL A 82 7.84 10.95 14.32
N PHE A 83 7.95 10.07 15.30
CA PHE A 83 8.19 8.65 15.08
C PHE A 83 6.85 7.93 14.98
N ARG A 84 6.74 6.99 14.02
CA ARG A 84 5.53 6.18 13.82
C ARG A 84 5.88 4.71 13.76
N GLY A 85 4.99 3.90 14.31
CA GLY A 85 5.04 2.46 14.23
C GLY A 85 3.65 1.89 14.04
N GLU A 86 3.53 0.89 13.18
CA GLU A 86 2.31 0.16 12.97
C GLU A 86 2.62 -1.33 12.93
N ALA A 87 1.70 -2.15 13.46
CA ALA A 87 1.77 -3.59 13.33
C ALA A 87 0.38 -4.17 13.14
N ALA A 88 0.26 -5.16 12.26
CA ALA A 88 -0.98 -5.85 11.98
C ALA A 88 -0.74 -7.35 11.82
N PHE A 89 -1.49 -8.16 12.54
CA PHE A 89 -1.52 -9.60 12.41
C PHE A 89 -2.81 -10.03 11.74
N ASN A 90 -2.70 -10.70 10.59
CA ASN A 90 -3.85 -11.23 9.88
C ASN A 90 -3.94 -12.74 10.09
N ILE A 91 -5.16 -13.21 10.32
CA ILE A 91 -5.50 -14.61 10.58
C ILE A 91 -6.35 -15.07 9.40
N ASP A 92 -6.04 -16.23 8.84
CA ASP A 92 -6.77 -16.82 7.72
C ASP A 92 -6.74 -15.95 6.43
N LYS A 93 -5.63 -15.24 6.18
CA LYS A 93 -5.44 -14.52 4.93
C LYS A 93 -5.15 -15.50 3.79
N HIS A 94 -5.96 -15.45 2.74
CA HIS A 94 -5.82 -16.29 1.55
C HIS A 94 -5.05 -15.56 0.45
N PHE A 95 -4.32 -16.32 -0.35
CA PHE A 95 -3.48 -15.82 -1.44
C PHE A 95 -3.78 -16.54 -2.74
N THR A 96 -3.50 -15.90 -3.87
CA THR A 96 -3.54 -16.54 -5.19
C THR A 96 -2.44 -17.59 -5.29
N TYR A 97 -2.79 -18.79 -5.76
CA TYR A 97 -1.87 -19.88 -5.97
C TYR A 97 -1.37 -19.95 -7.40
N LYS A 98 -0.14 -20.41 -7.58
CA LYS A 98 0.47 -20.68 -8.90
C LYS A 98 -0.11 -21.96 -9.55
N SER A 99 -0.75 -22.79 -8.79
CA SER A 99 -1.30 -24.09 -9.20
C SER A 99 -2.67 -24.33 -8.61
N HIS A 100 -3.38 -25.36 -9.11
CA HIS A 100 -4.70 -25.77 -8.62
C HIS A 100 -4.59 -26.56 -7.30
N ALA A 101 -4.16 -25.93 -6.22
CA ALA A 101 -4.17 -26.53 -4.89
C ALA A 101 -5.45 -26.13 -4.13
N LYS A 102 -5.82 -26.93 -3.13
CA LYS A 102 -6.89 -26.57 -2.20
C LYS A 102 -6.50 -25.29 -1.47
N GLN A 103 -7.37 -24.29 -1.46
CA GLN A 103 -7.15 -23.04 -0.76
C GLN A 103 -7.04 -23.26 0.75
N GLU A 104 -6.03 -22.64 1.35
CA GLU A 104 -5.82 -22.61 2.80
C GLU A 104 -5.50 -21.18 3.25
N GLY A 105 -5.84 -20.86 4.49
CA GLY A 105 -5.55 -19.58 5.10
C GLY A 105 -4.18 -19.57 5.77
N PHE A 106 -3.52 -18.42 5.71
CA PHE A 106 -2.21 -18.17 6.30
C PHE A 106 -2.28 -17.07 7.35
N GLN A 107 -1.40 -17.12 8.32
CA GLN A 107 -1.15 -16.00 9.21
C GLN A 107 -0.09 -15.10 8.55
N THR A 108 -0.30 -13.78 8.63
CA THR A 108 0.71 -12.81 8.20
C THR A 108 0.92 -11.75 9.26
N ILE A 109 2.12 -11.23 9.31
CA ILE A 109 2.44 -10.01 10.05
C ILE A 109 2.86 -8.93 9.07
N ASN A 110 2.27 -7.77 9.21
CA ASN A 110 2.66 -6.55 8.53
C ASN A 110 3.13 -5.56 9.59
N TRP A 111 4.25 -4.89 9.37
CA TRP A 111 4.69 -3.84 10.25
C TRP A 111 5.34 -2.70 9.47
N LEU A 112 5.28 -1.53 10.05
CA LEU A 112 5.85 -0.30 9.53
C LEU A 112 6.55 0.43 10.67
N ALA A 113 7.71 0.98 10.37
CA ALA A 113 8.37 1.96 11.21
C ALA A 113 8.80 3.16 10.36
N GLY A 114 8.61 4.36 10.87
CA GLY A 114 8.92 5.58 10.14
C GLY A 114 9.22 6.76 11.05
N ALA A 115 9.81 7.78 10.45
CA ALA A 115 10.07 9.05 11.11
C ALA A 115 9.86 10.20 10.12
N ASP A 116 9.24 11.27 10.61
CA ASP A 116 9.16 12.55 9.93
C ASP A 116 10.05 13.54 10.65
N TRP A 117 10.79 14.32 9.90
CA TRP A 117 11.60 15.42 10.39
C TRP A 117 11.12 16.74 9.77
N TYR A 118 10.65 17.64 10.61
CA TYR A 118 10.29 18.99 10.25
C TYR A 118 11.50 19.90 10.52
N ALA A 119 12.44 19.90 9.57
CA ALA A 119 13.71 20.57 9.74
C ALA A 119 13.62 22.11 9.54
N PRO A 120 14.54 22.88 10.12
CA PRO A 120 14.60 24.32 9.90
C PRO A 120 14.73 24.69 8.42
N GLY A 121 14.18 25.85 8.02
CA GLY A 121 14.19 26.31 6.62
C GLY A 121 13.17 25.62 5.74
N GLU A 122 12.02 25.24 6.32
CA GLU A 122 10.85 24.70 5.63
C GLU A 122 11.09 23.37 4.90
N TRP A 123 12.01 22.55 5.44
CA TRP A 123 12.20 21.19 5.01
C TRP A 123 11.24 20.24 5.74
N MET A 124 10.70 19.29 5.01
CA MET A 124 10.04 18.11 5.56
C MET A 124 10.67 16.87 4.92
N ILE A 125 11.17 15.96 5.76
CA ILE A 125 11.75 14.69 5.34
C ILE A 125 11.03 13.59 6.10
N SER A 126 10.45 12.64 5.37
CA SER A 126 9.74 11.49 5.92
C SER A 126 10.32 10.22 5.34
N GLY A 127 10.75 9.31 6.19
CA GLY A 127 11.24 7.99 5.81
C GLY A 127 10.44 6.90 6.49
N GLN A 128 10.10 5.83 5.75
CA GLN A 128 9.38 4.68 6.31
C GLN A 128 9.95 3.38 5.74
N PHE A 129 9.96 2.37 6.57
CA PHE A 129 10.20 0.99 6.18
C PHE A 129 8.96 0.17 6.53
N SER A 130 8.51 -0.65 5.60
CA SER A 130 7.40 -1.58 5.82
C SER A 130 7.75 -2.99 5.36
N MET A 131 7.20 -3.99 6.05
CA MET A 131 7.43 -5.39 5.73
C MET A 131 6.18 -6.23 5.98
N GLU A 132 5.85 -7.10 5.03
CA GLU A 132 4.91 -8.20 5.21
C GLU A 132 5.67 -9.52 5.26
N SER A 133 5.27 -10.42 6.18
CA SER A 133 5.81 -11.78 6.29
C SER A 133 4.68 -12.79 6.41
N ILE A 134 4.75 -13.86 5.61
CA ILE A 134 3.77 -14.97 5.60
C ILE A 134 4.34 -16.11 6.41
N PHE A 135 3.63 -16.53 7.49
CA PHE A 135 3.99 -17.67 8.30
C PHE A 135 3.59 -18.99 7.60
N ARG A 136 4.36 -20.04 7.83
CA ARG A 136 4.18 -21.36 7.21
C ARG A 136 4.08 -21.27 5.68
N TYR A 137 4.87 -20.37 5.10
CA TYR A 137 4.91 -20.11 3.66
C TYR A 137 5.01 -21.41 2.84
N ARG A 138 4.37 -21.40 1.67
CA ARG A 138 4.41 -22.48 0.68
C ARG A 138 4.77 -21.92 -0.69
N ASP A 139 5.62 -22.59 -1.43
CA ASP A 139 6.11 -22.14 -2.74
C ASP A 139 5.04 -22.03 -3.83
N PHE A 140 3.88 -22.66 -3.62
CA PHE A 140 2.75 -22.55 -4.52
C PHE A 140 1.98 -21.23 -4.39
N ILE A 141 2.25 -20.41 -3.36
CA ILE A 141 1.69 -19.06 -3.22
C ILE A 141 2.35 -18.14 -4.26
N SER A 142 1.54 -17.29 -4.91
CA SER A 142 2.05 -16.34 -5.92
C SER A 142 2.85 -15.20 -5.30
N GLN A 143 2.52 -14.81 -4.07
CA GLN A 143 3.24 -13.80 -3.28
C GLN A 143 4.55 -14.37 -2.74
N ARG A 144 5.48 -13.48 -2.42
CA ARG A 144 6.74 -13.84 -1.76
C ARG A 144 6.51 -14.01 -0.25
N GLN A 145 7.32 -14.84 0.39
CA GLN A 145 7.26 -15.03 1.84
C GLN A 145 7.48 -13.72 2.60
N HIS A 146 8.45 -12.93 2.16
CA HIS A 146 8.75 -11.62 2.72
C HIS A 146 8.70 -10.58 1.61
N SER A 147 8.02 -9.48 1.88
CA SER A 147 7.95 -8.32 0.98
C SER A 147 8.27 -7.07 1.79
N ALA A 148 9.31 -6.35 1.39
CA ALA A 148 9.77 -5.17 2.10
C ALA A 148 9.85 -3.97 1.16
N LEU A 149 9.43 -2.81 1.66
CA LEU A 149 9.33 -1.55 0.94
C LEU A 149 9.90 -0.42 1.80
N ILE A 150 10.68 0.45 1.17
CA ILE A 150 11.09 1.75 1.75
C ILE A 150 10.32 2.85 1.03
N THR A 151 9.85 3.84 1.77
CA THR A 151 9.36 5.10 1.23
C THR A 151 10.19 6.26 1.75
N LEU A 152 10.46 7.22 0.89
CA LEU A 152 11.10 8.48 1.23
C LEU A 152 10.28 9.61 0.62
N ASN A 153 9.97 10.61 1.44
CA ASN A 153 9.36 11.85 0.98
C ASN A 153 10.22 13.02 1.47
N VAL A 154 10.70 13.83 0.54
CA VAL A 154 11.49 15.03 0.84
C VAL A 154 10.77 16.21 0.20
N SER A 155 10.50 17.24 0.95
CA SER A 155 9.97 18.48 0.39
C SER A 155 10.61 19.70 1.03
N LYS A 156 10.68 20.77 0.24
CA LYS A 156 11.14 22.08 0.69
C LYS A 156 10.32 23.19 0.06
N LYS A 157 9.98 24.18 0.86
CA LYS A 157 9.36 25.40 0.41
C LYS A 157 10.37 26.51 0.23
N PHE A 158 10.13 27.39 -0.73
CA PHE A 158 10.99 28.52 -1.10
C PHE A 158 10.11 29.76 -1.29
N PHE A 159 10.73 30.92 -1.16
CA PHE A 159 10.11 32.23 -1.45
C PHE A 159 8.79 32.45 -0.67
N GLY A 160 8.79 32.20 0.65
CA GLY A 160 7.59 32.34 1.48
C GLY A 160 6.47 31.37 1.07
N SER A 161 6.84 30.13 0.73
CA SER A 161 5.93 29.06 0.27
C SER A 161 5.35 29.24 -1.14
N THR A 162 5.84 30.21 -1.93
CA THR A 162 5.42 30.39 -3.32
C THR A 162 5.83 29.23 -4.22
N LEU A 163 6.99 28.61 -3.95
CA LEU A 163 7.48 27.41 -4.66
C LEU A 163 7.70 26.28 -3.68
N GLN A 164 7.11 25.13 -3.93
CA GLN A 164 7.43 23.88 -3.23
C GLN A 164 8.05 22.88 -4.21
N LEU A 165 9.21 22.36 -3.87
CA LEU A 165 9.83 21.22 -4.54
C LEU A 165 9.64 19.98 -3.66
N SER A 166 9.35 18.84 -4.29
CA SER A 166 9.19 17.58 -3.57
C SER A 166 9.69 16.41 -4.41
N ASP A 167 10.18 15.39 -3.71
CA ASP A 167 10.41 14.05 -4.22
C ASP A 167 9.73 13.04 -3.32
N PHE A 168 9.01 12.11 -3.95
CA PHE A 168 8.38 11.00 -3.27
C PHE A 168 8.81 9.70 -3.93
N THR A 169 9.58 8.89 -3.21
CA THR A 169 10.17 7.65 -3.71
C THR A 169 9.65 6.44 -2.97
N TYR A 170 9.25 5.41 -3.71
CA TYR A 170 9.11 4.02 -3.25
C TYR A 170 10.27 3.18 -3.76
N TYR A 171 10.86 2.39 -2.89
CA TYR A 171 11.84 1.38 -3.27
C TYR A 171 11.41 -0.01 -2.79
N ASP A 172 11.12 -0.89 -3.74
CA ASP A 172 10.83 -2.30 -3.47
C ASP A 172 12.15 -3.06 -3.25
N LEU A 173 12.48 -3.30 -1.98
CA LEU A 173 13.68 -4.03 -1.58
C LEU A 173 13.67 -5.49 -2.09
N THR A 174 12.48 -6.09 -2.12
CA THR A 174 12.31 -7.49 -2.48
C THR A 174 12.33 -7.67 -4.00
N GLY A 175 11.68 -6.79 -4.74
CA GLY A 175 11.59 -6.82 -6.20
C GLY A 175 12.66 -6.02 -6.93
N LYS A 176 13.46 -5.22 -6.19
CA LYS A 176 14.54 -4.37 -6.73
C LYS A 176 14.06 -3.40 -7.81
N GLY A 177 12.93 -2.75 -7.53
CA GLY A 177 12.38 -1.71 -8.38
C GLY A 177 12.04 -0.46 -7.59
N TRP A 178 11.89 0.67 -8.26
CA TRP A 178 11.47 1.91 -7.64
C TRP A 178 10.49 2.68 -8.50
N PHE A 179 9.75 3.53 -7.83
CA PHE A 179 9.00 4.63 -8.38
C PHE A 179 9.43 5.91 -7.66
N SER A 180 9.73 6.97 -8.40
CA SER A 180 10.02 8.29 -7.82
C SER A 180 9.22 9.35 -8.56
N ARG A 181 8.58 10.24 -7.81
CA ARG A 181 7.85 11.40 -8.32
C ARG A 181 8.53 12.68 -7.87
N PHE A 182 9.21 13.33 -8.79
CA PHE A 182 9.70 14.69 -8.61
C PHE A 182 8.59 15.67 -8.99
N ALA A 183 8.33 16.67 -8.16
CA ALA A 183 7.30 17.67 -8.43
C ALA A 183 7.72 19.07 -7.98
N ALA A 184 7.29 20.05 -8.74
CA ALA A 184 7.32 21.46 -8.40
C ALA A 184 5.87 21.99 -8.39
N ASP A 185 5.49 22.70 -7.34
CA ASP A 185 4.21 23.41 -7.20
C ASP A 185 4.53 24.91 -7.03
N TYR A 186 4.10 25.71 -7.98
CA TYR A 186 4.29 27.15 -7.99
C TYR A 186 2.96 27.87 -7.82
N ALA A 187 2.79 28.60 -6.72
CA ALA A 187 1.64 29.43 -6.46
C ALA A 187 1.79 30.78 -7.20
N LEU A 188 1.00 30.98 -8.25
CA LEU A 188 0.89 32.30 -8.90
C LEU A 188 0.19 33.30 -7.97
N ASN A 189 -0.80 32.83 -7.24
CA ASN A 189 -1.52 33.51 -6.16
C ASN A 189 -2.21 32.47 -5.30
N ASP A 190 -3.00 32.88 -4.28
CA ASP A 190 -3.68 31.98 -3.35
C ASP A 190 -4.69 31.03 -4.03
N GLN A 191 -5.14 31.36 -5.23
CA GLN A 191 -6.15 30.62 -5.98
C GLN A 191 -5.56 29.77 -7.10
N ILE A 192 -4.44 30.17 -7.70
CA ILE A 192 -3.89 29.55 -8.90
C ILE A 192 -2.52 28.93 -8.59
N HIS A 193 -2.42 27.62 -8.80
CA HIS A 193 -1.18 26.86 -8.72
C HIS A 193 -0.85 26.22 -10.06
N LEU A 194 0.39 26.32 -10.47
CA LEU A 194 0.96 25.61 -11.61
C LEU A 194 1.89 24.51 -11.07
N MET A 195 1.67 23.29 -11.51
CA MET A 195 2.44 22.14 -11.08
C MET A 195 3.07 21.47 -12.29
N ALA A 196 4.28 21.00 -12.12
CA ALA A 196 4.98 20.15 -13.08
C ALA A 196 5.73 19.06 -12.33
N GLY A 197 5.91 17.91 -12.96
CA GLY A 197 6.66 16.84 -12.35
C GLY A 197 7.05 15.75 -13.33
N TYR A 198 7.90 14.84 -12.84
CA TYR A 198 8.36 13.69 -13.57
C TYR A 198 8.18 12.43 -12.71
N ASP A 199 7.46 11.46 -13.25
CA ASP A 199 7.27 10.15 -12.67
C ASP A 199 8.29 9.19 -13.29
N TRP A 200 9.18 8.69 -12.45
CA TRP A 200 10.23 7.78 -12.88
C TRP A 200 10.01 6.38 -12.33
N PHE A 201 9.83 5.42 -13.23
CA PHE A 201 9.74 4.01 -12.91
C PHE A 201 11.00 3.27 -13.33
N SER A 202 11.46 2.35 -12.50
CA SER A 202 12.54 1.42 -12.82
C SER A 202 12.32 0.08 -12.14
N SER A 203 12.61 -1.02 -12.81
CA SER A 203 12.54 -2.36 -12.23
C SER A 203 13.53 -3.30 -12.91
N LYS A 204 13.96 -4.30 -12.13
CA LYS A 204 14.81 -5.40 -12.62
C LYS A 204 14.00 -6.67 -12.95
N GLY A 205 12.69 -6.54 -13.18
CA GLY A 205 11.87 -7.60 -13.75
C GLY A 205 11.19 -8.53 -12.73
N SER A 206 10.98 -8.12 -11.47
CA SER A 206 10.39 -9.04 -10.48
C SER A 206 9.61 -8.40 -9.34
N GLY A 207 9.38 -7.10 -9.36
CA GLY A 207 8.74 -6.36 -8.28
C GLY A 207 7.38 -5.77 -8.63
N ILE A 208 6.82 -5.02 -7.69
CA ILE A 208 5.54 -4.32 -7.87
C ILE A 208 5.60 -3.29 -9.00
N PHE A 209 6.78 -2.75 -9.31
CA PHE A 209 6.99 -1.75 -10.35
C PHE A 209 7.36 -2.35 -11.73
N ASP A 210 7.51 -3.68 -11.85
CA ASP A 210 7.94 -4.30 -13.10
C ASP A 210 7.00 -4.01 -14.28
N ARG A 211 5.69 -4.01 -14.02
CA ARG A 211 4.68 -3.71 -15.06
C ARG A 211 4.66 -2.24 -15.49
N TYR A 212 5.32 -1.36 -14.76
CA TYR A 212 5.31 0.09 -14.96
C TYR A 212 6.66 0.65 -15.39
N LYS A 213 7.69 -0.18 -15.59
CA LYS A 213 9.07 0.27 -15.87
C LYS A 213 9.21 1.16 -17.10
N ASP A 214 8.28 1.05 -18.06
CA ASP A 214 8.26 1.82 -19.29
C ASP A 214 7.26 2.99 -19.26
N ASN A 215 6.63 3.25 -18.08
CA ASN A 215 5.59 4.27 -17.90
C ASN A 215 6.12 5.57 -17.30
N SER A 216 7.43 5.84 -17.41
CA SER A 216 7.97 7.13 -16.94
C SER A 216 7.40 8.27 -17.76
N GLU A 217 6.93 9.32 -17.08
CA GLU A 217 6.22 10.41 -17.76
C GLU A 217 6.52 11.79 -17.17
N LEU A 218 6.49 12.81 -18.03
CA LEU A 218 6.46 14.20 -17.63
C LEU A 218 4.98 14.65 -17.60
N TRP A 219 4.58 15.33 -16.52
CA TRP A 219 3.22 15.81 -16.38
C TRP A 219 3.15 17.29 -15.99
N PHE A 220 2.04 17.95 -16.36
CA PHE A 220 1.72 19.31 -15.99
C PHE A 220 0.28 19.40 -15.50
N LYS A 221 0.03 20.26 -14.51
CA LYS A 221 -1.28 20.49 -13.94
C LYS A 221 -1.45 21.96 -13.57
N ALA A 222 -2.61 22.52 -13.85
CA ALA A 222 -3.06 23.79 -13.28
C ALA A 222 -4.21 23.51 -12.30
N ARG A 223 -4.18 24.13 -11.13
CA ARG A 223 -5.24 24.06 -10.12
C ARG A 223 -5.77 25.47 -9.86
N TYR A 224 -7.09 25.63 -9.92
CA TYR A 224 -7.80 26.81 -9.47
C TYR A 224 -8.67 26.43 -8.27
N SER A 225 -8.56 27.22 -7.19
CA SER A 225 -9.35 27.06 -5.96
C SER A 225 -10.23 28.31 -5.77
N PHE A 226 -11.51 28.14 -5.56
CA PHE A 226 -12.50 29.21 -5.39
C PHE A 226 -13.12 29.19 -4.00
#